data_33cb430e1d7360adfba3b22835829455
#
_entry.id   33cb430e1d7360adfba3b22835829455
#
_cell.length_a   1.000
_cell.length_b   1.000
_cell.length_c   1.000
_cell.angle_alpha   90.00
_cell.angle_beta   90.00
_cell.angle_gamma   90.00
#
_symmetry.space_group_name_H-M   'P 1'
#
loop_
_entity.id
_entity.type
_entity.pdbx_description
1 polymer ?
#
loop_
_entity_poly.entity_id
_entity_poly.type
_entity_poly.pdbx_seq_one_letter_code
_entity_poly.pdbx_strand_id
1 'polypeptide(L)'
;ISGQGISGPENLAFICRSIAAAFFPSRTAIKSRSIGTNRNLRNSRCKNLYFVVCSNKSVLMESYMADQIKEAYQSSKNIYDNVLTQRNFFSRLYAKVFWSGTDDNEIAHKVLSYIPDDFDGTILDVPVGTAVFTEEKWASLKNAHITCLDYSTDMLEQAEKRLNGCGHIRCVQGDVGDLQMDDTAFDVIVSMNGFHAFPNKEAAFRETWRVLKPEGKFIACFYIKGKSGITDWLVGNIFSKKGWFTPPFQTEEQLRNILNRLYKAIDFHVDGSIAYFCCTK
;
A
#
# COMPACT_ATOMS: atom_id res chain seq x y z
N ILE A 1 6.10 39.23 -13.75
CA ILE A 1 6.83 39.11 -12.46
C ILE A 1 7.32 37.66 -12.40
N SER A 2 8.66 37.51 -12.49
CA SER A 2 9.43 36.28 -12.64
C SER A 2 9.25 35.34 -11.46
N GLY A 3 8.86 34.07 -11.74
CA GLY A 3 8.87 33.00 -10.77
C GLY A 3 10.28 32.55 -10.42
N GLN A 4 10.72 32.83 -9.20
CA GLN A 4 11.94 32.23 -8.64
C GLN A 4 11.62 30.81 -8.18
N GLY A 5 12.28 29.83 -8.81
CA GLY A 5 12.21 28.42 -8.43
C GLY A 5 12.79 28.20 -7.03
N ILE A 6 12.08 27.44 -6.23
CA ILE A 6 12.50 27.00 -4.89
C ILE A 6 13.52 25.85 -5.08
N SER A 7 14.77 26.18 -5.36
CA SER A 7 15.85 25.21 -5.50
C SER A 7 17.07 25.64 -4.69
N GLY A 8 17.15 25.17 -3.45
CA GLY A 8 18.35 25.28 -2.63
C GLY A 8 18.28 24.34 -1.42
N PRO A 9 19.44 23.75 -1.00
CA PRO A 9 19.48 22.77 0.10
C PRO A 9 18.98 23.32 1.45
N GLU A 10 19.03 24.64 1.66
CA GLU A 10 18.53 25.28 2.89
C GLU A 10 17.00 25.30 2.98
N ASN A 11 16.31 25.48 1.86
CA ASN A 11 14.85 25.41 1.80
C ASN A 11 14.35 23.98 2.04
N LEU A 12 15.08 22.98 1.59
CA LEU A 12 14.79 21.58 1.81
C LEU A 12 14.85 21.19 3.28
N ALA A 13 15.89 21.67 3.99
CA ALA A 13 16.06 21.44 5.42
C ALA A 13 14.94 22.11 6.25
N PHE A 14 14.46 23.28 5.83
CA PHE A 14 13.33 23.96 6.46
C PHE A 14 12.01 23.21 6.24
N ILE A 15 11.73 22.76 5.02
CA ILE A 15 10.54 21.96 4.68
C ILE A 15 10.57 20.63 5.45
N CYS A 16 11.70 19.91 5.47
CA CYS A 16 11.85 18.67 6.22
C CYS A 16 11.67 18.87 7.73
N ARG A 17 12.19 19.96 8.30
CA ARG A 17 11.99 20.30 9.72
C ARG A 17 10.52 20.66 10.03
N SER A 18 9.84 21.38 9.15
CA SER A 18 8.44 21.77 9.31
C SER A 18 7.51 20.55 9.20
N ILE A 19 7.78 19.64 8.26
CA ILE A 19 7.07 18.36 8.14
C ILE A 19 7.36 17.50 9.37
N ALA A 20 8.61 17.36 9.80
CA ALA A 20 8.98 16.61 10.99
C ALA A 20 8.33 17.19 12.27
N ALA A 21 8.27 18.49 12.42
CA ALA A 21 7.62 19.15 13.58
C ALA A 21 6.10 18.98 13.59
N ALA A 22 5.45 18.96 12.43
CA ALA A 22 4.01 18.73 12.30
C ALA A 22 3.61 17.28 12.65
N PHE A 23 4.53 16.33 12.45
CA PHE A 23 4.29 14.90 12.64
C PHE A 23 4.96 14.28 13.88
N PHE A 24 5.81 15.03 14.60
CA PHE A 24 6.48 14.57 15.83
C PHE A 24 6.25 15.55 16.98
N PRO A 25 5.14 15.49 17.73
CA PRO A 25 5.09 16.09 19.04
C PRO A 25 6.07 15.33 19.96
N SER A 26 6.87 16.11 20.70
CA SER A 26 8.01 15.76 21.56
C SER A 26 7.98 14.39 22.25
N ARG A 27 9.15 13.72 22.20
CA ARG A 27 9.47 12.43 22.80
C ARG A 27 9.13 12.30 24.27
N THR A 28 8.40 11.25 24.62
CA THR A 28 8.49 10.59 25.95
C THR A 28 9.41 9.37 25.80
N ALA A 29 10.45 9.31 26.64
CA ALA A 29 11.51 8.34 26.57
C ALA A 29 11.02 6.93 26.93
N ILE A 30 11.20 5.96 26.03
CA ILE A 30 11.02 4.54 26.31
C ILE A 30 12.37 3.96 26.68
N LYS A 31 12.50 3.48 27.93
CA LYS A 31 13.68 2.77 28.46
C LYS A 31 13.84 1.40 27.76
N SER A 32 14.96 1.20 27.08
CA SER A 32 15.39 -0.11 26.58
C SER A 32 15.75 -1.05 27.73
N ARG A 33 15.11 -2.23 27.80
CA ARG A 33 15.59 -3.36 28.60
C ARG A 33 16.50 -4.22 27.73
N SER A 34 17.75 -4.33 28.17
CA SER A 34 18.76 -5.22 27.59
C SER A 34 18.45 -6.68 27.91
N ILE A 35 18.37 -7.52 26.88
CA ILE A 35 18.32 -8.99 27.03
C ILE A 35 19.76 -9.52 26.97
N GLY A 36 20.19 -10.11 28.07
CA GLY A 36 21.54 -10.67 28.24
C GLY A 36 21.78 -11.87 27.30
N THR A 37 22.95 -11.85 26.68
CA THR A 37 23.48 -12.99 25.89
C THR A 37 24.10 -14.04 26.81
N ASN A 38 23.56 -15.24 26.85
CA ASN A 38 24.16 -16.38 27.49
C ASN A 38 24.90 -17.22 26.42
N ARG A 39 26.24 -17.23 26.49
CA ARG A 39 27.10 -18.13 25.72
C ARG A 39 27.23 -19.42 26.51
N ASN A 40 26.79 -20.53 25.95
CA ASN A 40 27.33 -21.89 26.00
C ASN A 40 26.23 -22.90 25.75
N LEU A 41 26.31 -23.56 24.60
CA LEU A 41 25.87 -24.93 24.38
C LEU A 41 26.35 -25.38 22.99
N ARG A 42 27.53 -26.03 22.96
CA ARG A 42 27.88 -26.92 21.83
C ARG A 42 27.29 -28.29 22.19
N ASN A 43 26.37 -28.80 21.40
CA ASN A 43 26.40 -30.19 20.95
C ASN A 43 25.34 -30.51 19.86
N SER A 44 25.76 -31.40 19.01
CA SER A 44 25.15 -31.95 17.81
C SER A 44 23.81 -32.64 18.06
N ARG A 45 22.69 -32.04 17.61
CA ARG A 45 21.41 -32.70 17.24
C ARG A 45 20.33 -31.72 16.70
N CYS A 46 20.71 -30.64 16.01
CA CYS A 46 19.81 -29.54 15.68
C CYS A 46 19.76 -29.15 14.19
N LYS A 47 19.83 -30.09 13.24
CA LYS A 47 19.51 -29.72 11.83
C LYS A 47 18.02 -29.54 11.59
N ASN A 48 17.15 -30.25 12.27
CA ASN A 48 15.68 -30.11 12.12
C ASN A 48 15.07 -28.99 12.97
N LEU A 49 15.72 -28.59 14.07
CA LEU A 49 15.24 -27.50 14.92
C LEU A 49 15.50 -26.11 14.30
N TYR A 50 16.58 -25.97 13.52
CA TYR A 50 16.91 -24.72 12.83
C TYR A 50 15.89 -24.37 11.75
N PHE A 51 15.36 -25.36 11.05
CA PHE A 51 14.34 -25.13 10.00
C PHE A 51 13.00 -24.69 10.59
N VAL A 52 12.57 -25.29 11.69
CA VAL A 52 11.32 -24.92 12.38
C VAL A 52 11.44 -23.58 13.09
N VAL A 53 12.61 -23.26 13.66
CA VAL A 53 12.84 -21.95 14.31
C VAL A 53 13.00 -20.82 13.32
N CYS A 54 13.53 -21.06 12.10
CA CYS A 54 13.57 -20.06 11.04
C CYS A 54 12.18 -19.81 10.42
N SER A 55 11.37 -20.84 10.20
CA SER A 55 9.99 -20.69 9.72
C SER A 55 9.12 -19.94 10.74
N ASN A 56 9.22 -20.27 12.03
CA ASN A 56 8.46 -19.56 13.06
C ASN A 56 8.94 -18.10 13.26
N LYS A 57 10.21 -17.80 13.02
CA LYS A 57 10.70 -16.41 13.09
C LYS A 57 10.19 -15.54 11.92
N SER A 58 10.09 -16.09 10.72
CA SER A 58 9.53 -15.32 9.58
C SER A 58 8.06 -15.05 9.80
N VAL A 59 7.26 -16.03 10.18
CA VAL A 59 5.83 -15.89 10.49
C VAL A 59 5.59 -14.91 11.65
N LEU A 60 6.38 -15.00 12.73
CA LEU A 60 6.30 -14.05 13.85
C LEU A 60 6.74 -12.63 13.46
N MET A 61 7.72 -12.49 12.57
CA MET A 61 8.16 -11.20 12.09
C MET A 61 7.11 -10.58 11.16
N GLU A 62 6.49 -11.36 10.28
CA GLU A 62 5.41 -10.90 9.40
C GLU A 62 4.18 -10.48 10.20
N SER A 63 3.76 -11.27 11.19
CA SER A 63 2.67 -10.90 12.10
C SER A 63 2.99 -9.63 12.89
N TYR A 64 4.20 -9.49 13.42
CA TYR A 64 4.63 -8.28 14.13
C TYR A 64 4.63 -7.05 13.21
N MET A 65 5.10 -7.18 11.96
CA MET A 65 5.07 -6.09 10.98
C MET A 65 3.64 -5.71 10.58
N ALA A 66 2.76 -6.70 10.42
CA ALA A 66 1.35 -6.45 10.13
C ALA A 66 0.65 -5.70 11.28
N ASP A 67 0.94 -6.06 12.53
CA ASP A 67 0.42 -5.33 13.70
C ASP A 67 0.97 -3.90 13.79
N GLN A 68 2.25 -3.67 13.47
CA GLN A 68 2.83 -2.32 13.40
C GLN A 68 2.16 -1.45 12.34
N ILE A 69 1.84 -2.02 11.18
CA ILE A 69 1.10 -1.35 10.12
C ILE A 69 -0.30 -0.98 10.61
N LYS A 70 -1.00 -1.91 11.24
CA LYS A 70 -2.33 -1.69 11.83
C LYS A 70 -2.32 -0.57 12.86
N GLU A 71 -1.37 -0.58 13.81
CA GLU A 71 -1.22 0.50 14.81
C GLU A 71 -0.91 1.85 14.17
N ALA A 72 -0.09 1.87 13.11
CA ALA A 72 0.23 3.09 12.37
C ALA A 72 -1.00 3.71 11.72
N TYR A 73 -1.86 2.88 11.11
CA TYR A 73 -3.13 3.34 10.53
C TYR A 73 -4.12 3.79 11.60
N GLN A 74 -4.23 3.09 12.73
CA GLN A 74 -5.08 3.50 13.86
C GLN A 74 -4.72 4.88 14.41
N SER A 75 -3.43 5.18 14.56
CA SER A 75 -2.96 6.46 15.06
C SER A 75 -3.12 7.63 14.07
N SER A 76 -3.34 7.34 12.79
CA SER A 76 -3.34 8.32 11.70
C SER A 76 -4.70 8.48 11.00
N LYS A 77 -5.73 7.85 11.50
CA LYS A 77 -7.06 7.70 10.90
C LYS A 77 -7.65 8.97 10.26
N ASN A 78 -7.69 10.07 11.02
CA ASN A 78 -8.24 11.35 10.54
C ASN A 78 -7.27 12.16 9.68
N ILE A 79 -5.97 11.83 9.75
CA ILE A 79 -4.93 12.52 9.00
C ILE A 79 -4.80 11.89 7.61
N TYR A 80 -4.99 10.58 7.50
CA TYR A 80 -4.80 9.81 6.29
C TYR A 80 -5.71 10.28 5.14
N ASP A 81 -7.02 10.34 5.37
CA ASP A 81 -7.98 10.82 4.36
C ASP A 81 -7.75 12.28 3.97
N ASN A 82 -7.40 13.15 4.93
CA ASN A 82 -7.11 14.55 4.67
C ASN A 82 -5.82 14.73 3.86
N VAL A 83 -4.83 13.87 4.05
CA VAL A 83 -3.59 13.87 3.28
C VAL A 83 -3.84 13.37 1.87
N LEU A 84 -4.54 12.24 1.71
CA LEU A 84 -4.80 11.65 0.40
C LEU A 84 -5.74 12.49 -0.46
N THR A 85 -6.77 13.10 0.13
CA THR A 85 -7.75 13.91 -0.61
C THR A 85 -7.35 15.38 -0.78
N GLN A 86 -6.19 15.79 -0.29
CA GLN A 86 -5.65 17.16 -0.40
C GLN A 86 -6.64 18.25 0.08
N ARG A 87 -7.50 17.95 1.04
CA ARG A 87 -8.56 18.86 1.50
C ARG A 87 -8.07 20.15 2.19
N ASN A 88 -6.82 20.18 2.66
CA ASN A 88 -6.23 21.37 3.28
C ASN A 88 -4.87 21.75 2.67
N PHE A 89 -4.40 22.97 2.95
CA PHE A 89 -3.15 23.50 2.40
C PHE A 89 -1.92 22.62 2.74
N PHE A 90 -1.86 22.08 3.94
CA PHE A 90 -0.73 21.23 4.36
C PHE A 90 -0.72 19.89 3.66
N SER A 91 -1.89 19.28 3.42
CA SER A 91 -2.00 18.05 2.64
C SER A 91 -1.62 18.28 1.17
N ARG A 92 -2.00 19.43 0.60
CA ARG A 92 -1.59 19.81 -0.78
C ARG A 92 -0.08 20.02 -0.88
N LEU A 93 0.52 20.68 0.11
CA LEU A 93 1.98 20.87 0.16
C LEU A 93 2.69 19.53 0.34
N TYR A 94 2.17 18.66 1.21
CA TYR A 94 2.65 17.30 1.42
C TYR A 94 2.60 16.48 0.11
N ALA A 95 1.44 16.44 -0.56
CA ALA A 95 1.28 15.74 -1.83
C ALA A 95 2.24 16.28 -2.89
N LYS A 96 2.36 17.62 -3.02
CA LYS A 96 3.28 18.26 -3.99
C LYS A 96 4.75 17.92 -3.74
N VAL A 97 5.17 17.85 -2.49
CA VAL A 97 6.57 17.54 -2.12
C VAL A 97 6.83 16.05 -2.17
N PHE A 98 5.89 15.25 -1.66
CA PHE A 98 6.04 13.80 -1.52
C PHE A 98 5.88 13.09 -2.87
N TRP A 99 4.83 13.39 -3.61
CA TRP A 99 4.53 12.76 -4.90
C TRP A 99 5.17 13.48 -6.10
N SER A 100 6.09 14.44 -5.85
CA SER A 100 6.74 15.23 -6.91
C SER A 100 5.74 15.99 -7.80
N GLY A 101 4.60 16.36 -7.23
CA GLY A 101 3.53 17.10 -7.92
C GLY A 101 2.45 16.22 -8.54
N THR A 102 2.54 14.90 -8.44
CA THR A 102 1.52 13.96 -8.90
C THR A 102 0.24 14.11 -8.07
N ASP A 103 -0.92 14.09 -8.72
CA ASP A 103 -2.23 14.11 -8.08
C ASP A 103 -2.77 12.67 -7.95
N ASP A 104 -2.90 12.20 -6.71
CA ASP A 104 -3.44 10.86 -6.41
C ASP A 104 -4.85 10.66 -6.98
N ASN A 105 -5.68 11.72 -7.02
CA ASN A 105 -7.02 11.64 -7.59
C ASN A 105 -6.97 11.45 -9.11
N GLU A 106 -6.05 12.15 -9.80
CA GLU A 106 -5.87 11.97 -11.24
C GLU A 106 -5.40 10.56 -11.57
N ILE A 107 -4.45 10.01 -10.78
CA ILE A 107 -4.02 8.60 -10.94
C ILE A 107 -5.17 7.65 -10.64
N ALA A 108 -5.94 7.90 -9.57
CA ALA A 108 -7.11 7.08 -9.24
C ALA A 108 -8.11 7.04 -10.40
N HIS A 109 -8.42 8.18 -11.00
CA HIS A 109 -9.28 8.24 -12.18
C HIS A 109 -8.71 7.45 -13.37
N LYS A 110 -7.41 7.58 -13.66
CA LYS A 110 -6.75 6.82 -14.74
C LYS A 110 -6.83 5.32 -14.47
N VAL A 111 -6.55 4.89 -13.25
CA VAL A 111 -6.59 3.49 -12.83
C VAL A 111 -8.01 2.92 -12.93
N LEU A 112 -9.00 3.63 -12.41
CA LEU A 112 -10.39 3.19 -12.43
C LEU A 112 -11.03 3.25 -13.83
N SER A 113 -10.49 4.04 -14.77
CA SER A 113 -10.97 4.08 -16.15
C SER A 113 -10.70 2.79 -16.94
N TYR A 114 -9.80 1.90 -16.47
CA TYR A 114 -9.63 0.57 -17.05
C TYR A 114 -10.85 -0.34 -16.85
N ILE A 115 -11.77 0.03 -15.95
CA ILE A 115 -13.02 -0.70 -15.68
C ILE A 115 -14.17 0.04 -16.37
N PRO A 116 -14.85 -0.60 -17.34
CA PRO A 116 -16.02 0.00 -18.00
C PRO A 116 -17.11 0.40 -17.01
N ASP A 117 -17.92 1.41 -17.37
CA ASP A 117 -19.00 1.88 -16.48
C ASP A 117 -20.19 0.92 -16.43
N ASP A 118 -20.31 0.03 -17.40
CA ASP A 118 -21.30 -1.05 -17.50
C ASP A 118 -20.78 -2.41 -17.07
N PHE A 119 -19.64 -2.46 -16.38
CA PHE A 119 -19.02 -3.72 -15.91
C PHE A 119 -19.96 -4.45 -14.95
N ASP A 120 -20.16 -5.75 -15.19
CA ASP A 120 -21.11 -6.62 -14.46
C ASP A 120 -20.46 -7.88 -13.82
N GLY A 121 -19.13 -7.96 -13.84
CA GLY A 121 -18.36 -9.09 -13.32
C GLY A 121 -18.03 -8.99 -11.83
N THR A 122 -17.06 -9.79 -11.42
CA THR A 122 -16.55 -9.85 -10.03
C THR A 122 -15.29 -9.02 -9.84
N ILE A 123 -15.25 -8.17 -8.82
CA ILE A 123 -14.12 -7.31 -8.48
C ILE A 123 -13.60 -7.62 -7.07
N LEU A 124 -12.28 -7.68 -6.92
CA LEU A 124 -11.59 -7.62 -5.62
C LEU A 124 -10.86 -6.27 -5.52
N ASP A 125 -11.21 -5.47 -4.51
CA ASP A 125 -10.49 -4.24 -4.13
C ASP A 125 -9.62 -4.54 -2.90
N VAL A 126 -8.27 -4.51 -3.05
CA VAL A 126 -7.33 -4.92 -2.00
C VAL A 126 -6.01 -4.12 -2.03
N PRO A 127 -5.66 -3.41 -0.96
CA PRO A 127 -6.48 -3.10 0.20
C PRO A 127 -7.47 -2.01 -0.16
N VAL A 128 -8.70 -2.12 0.35
CA VAL A 128 -9.72 -1.08 0.10
C VAL A 128 -9.44 0.20 0.89
N GLY A 129 -8.68 0.10 1.99
CA GLY A 129 -8.47 1.23 2.88
C GLY A 129 -9.79 1.80 3.39
N THR A 130 -9.98 3.10 3.26
CA THR A 130 -11.22 3.80 3.60
C THR A 130 -12.20 3.90 2.43
N ALA A 131 -11.92 3.29 1.29
CA ALA A 131 -12.65 3.39 0.02
C ALA A 131 -12.71 4.82 -0.57
N VAL A 132 -11.84 5.75 -0.13
CA VAL A 132 -11.89 7.17 -0.51
C VAL A 132 -11.72 7.42 -2.01
N PHE A 133 -11.00 6.56 -2.71
CA PHE A 133 -10.77 6.66 -4.17
C PHE A 133 -11.76 5.85 -4.99
N THR A 134 -12.39 4.83 -4.40
CA THR A 134 -13.17 3.83 -5.12
C THR A 134 -14.67 3.95 -4.89
N GLU A 135 -15.11 4.72 -3.88
CA GLU A 135 -16.50 4.90 -3.46
C GLU A 135 -17.45 5.20 -4.64
N GLU A 136 -17.15 6.25 -5.41
CA GLU A 136 -18.02 6.68 -6.51
C GLU A 136 -18.12 5.63 -7.63
N LYS A 137 -16.97 5.04 -7.99
CA LYS A 137 -16.93 4.00 -9.03
C LYS A 137 -17.66 2.74 -8.57
N TRP A 138 -17.42 2.26 -7.36
CA TRP A 138 -18.09 1.06 -6.82
C TRP A 138 -19.60 1.28 -6.68
N ALA A 139 -20.03 2.43 -6.19
CA ALA A 139 -21.47 2.75 -6.09
C ALA A 139 -22.16 2.82 -7.45
N SER A 140 -21.45 3.16 -8.54
CA SER A 140 -22.01 3.23 -9.89
C SER A 140 -22.19 1.87 -10.57
N LEU A 141 -21.34 0.87 -10.24
CA LEU A 141 -21.31 -0.48 -10.85
C LEU A 141 -22.33 -1.42 -10.22
N LYS A 142 -23.62 -1.09 -10.32
CA LYS A 142 -24.71 -1.79 -9.61
C LYS A 142 -24.88 -3.27 -9.96
N ASN A 143 -24.41 -3.68 -11.14
CA ASN A 143 -24.50 -5.06 -11.61
C ASN A 143 -23.24 -5.90 -11.29
N ALA A 144 -22.15 -5.27 -10.86
CA ALA A 144 -20.92 -5.94 -10.45
C ALA A 144 -21.07 -6.54 -9.04
N HIS A 145 -20.28 -7.57 -8.75
CA HIS A 145 -20.12 -8.11 -7.40
C HIS A 145 -18.76 -7.72 -6.85
N ILE A 146 -18.74 -6.80 -5.88
CA ILE A 146 -17.49 -6.21 -5.38
C ILE A 146 -17.16 -6.73 -3.99
N THR A 147 -15.96 -7.27 -3.84
CA THR A 147 -15.39 -7.63 -2.53
C THR A 147 -14.29 -6.63 -2.18
N CYS A 148 -14.48 -5.90 -1.09
CA CYS A 148 -13.53 -4.96 -0.53
C CYS A 148 -12.79 -5.64 0.62
N LEU A 149 -11.47 -5.82 0.50
CA LEU A 149 -10.66 -6.49 1.52
C LEU A 149 -9.64 -5.54 2.11
N ASP A 150 -9.51 -5.57 3.43
CA ASP A 150 -8.42 -4.91 4.16
C ASP A 150 -8.00 -5.73 5.37
N TYR A 151 -6.74 -5.60 5.77
CA TYR A 151 -6.22 -6.21 6.99
C TYR A 151 -6.69 -5.47 8.24
N SER A 152 -6.88 -4.15 8.15
CA SER A 152 -7.28 -3.27 9.24
C SER A 152 -8.79 -3.21 9.39
N THR A 153 -9.32 -3.66 10.52
CA THR A 153 -10.74 -3.52 10.89
C THR A 153 -11.19 -2.06 10.90
N ASP A 154 -10.32 -1.15 11.33
CA ASP A 154 -10.63 0.28 11.37
C ASP A 154 -10.79 0.90 9.98
N MET A 155 -10.02 0.44 8.98
CA MET A 155 -10.17 0.85 7.59
C MET A 155 -11.47 0.30 7.01
N LEU A 156 -11.76 -0.97 7.26
CA LEU A 156 -13.01 -1.61 6.83
C LEU A 156 -14.24 -0.91 7.39
N GLU A 157 -14.26 -0.55 8.67
CA GLU A 157 -15.38 0.20 9.27
C GLU A 157 -15.64 1.53 8.56
N GLN A 158 -14.59 2.20 8.08
CA GLN A 158 -14.75 3.44 7.31
C GLN A 158 -15.23 3.17 5.89
N ALA A 159 -14.68 2.14 5.24
CA ALA A 159 -15.13 1.69 3.92
C ALA A 159 -16.61 1.30 3.96
N GLU A 160 -17.04 0.50 4.94
CA GLU A 160 -18.44 0.12 5.13
C GLU A 160 -19.37 1.32 5.30
N LYS A 161 -18.95 2.34 6.06
CA LYS A 161 -19.73 3.58 6.22
C LYS A 161 -19.87 4.35 4.91
N ARG A 162 -18.81 4.39 4.09
CA ARG A 162 -18.84 5.08 2.78
C ARG A 162 -19.70 4.32 1.77
N LEU A 163 -19.55 3.00 1.74
CA LEU A 163 -20.21 2.10 0.79
C LEU A 163 -21.59 1.65 1.27
N ASN A 164 -22.09 2.24 2.37
CA ASN A 164 -23.38 1.88 2.95
C ASN A 164 -24.53 2.08 1.93
N GLY A 165 -25.43 1.08 1.89
CA GLY A 165 -26.55 1.08 0.95
C GLY A 165 -26.25 0.43 -0.42
N CYS A 166 -25.02 0.05 -0.68
CA CYS A 166 -24.62 -0.65 -1.91
C CYS A 166 -24.66 -2.18 -1.68
N GLY A 167 -25.81 -2.81 -1.86
CA GLY A 167 -26.02 -4.25 -1.59
C GLY A 167 -25.20 -5.21 -2.45
N HIS A 168 -24.54 -4.73 -3.50
CA HIS A 168 -23.63 -5.49 -4.38
C HIS A 168 -22.16 -5.46 -3.90
N ILE A 169 -21.87 -4.76 -2.80
CA ILE A 169 -20.54 -4.62 -2.22
C ILE A 169 -20.49 -5.33 -0.87
N ARG A 170 -19.47 -6.12 -0.63
CA ARG A 170 -19.17 -6.71 0.67
C ARG A 170 -17.78 -6.35 1.15
N CYS A 171 -17.63 -6.01 2.42
CA CYS A 171 -16.34 -5.79 3.06
C CYS A 171 -15.91 -7.05 3.84
N VAL A 172 -14.64 -7.42 3.74
CA VAL A 172 -14.08 -8.64 4.34
C VAL A 172 -12.71 -8.31 4.93
N GLN A 173 -12.48 -8.70 6.18
CA GLN A 173 -11.16 -8.64 6.77
C GLN A 173 -10.29 -9.79 6.26
N GLY A 174 -9.06 -9.51 5.83
CA GLY A 174 -8.15 -10.54 5.36
C GLY A 174 -6.74 -10.03 5.08
N ASP A 175 -5.83 -10.99 4.89
CA ASP A 175 -4.45 -10.74 4.46
C ASP A 175 -4.33 -10.99 2.96
N VAL A 176 -3.81 -10.00 2.23
CA VAL A 176 -3.55 -10.13 0.78
C VAL A 176 -2.49 -11.19 0.46
N GLY A 177 -1.61 -11.49 1.41
CA GLY A 177 -0.59 -12.51 1.27
C GLY A 177 -1.11 -13.95 1.45
N ASP A 178 -2.36 -14.10 1.96
CA ASP A 178 -3.03 -15.39 2.21
C ASP A 178 -4.55 -15.22 2.05
N LEU A 179 -4.99 -15.03 0.81
CA LEU A 179 -6.39 -14.79 0.47
C LEU A 179 -7.23 -16.06 0.68
N GLN A 180 -8.18 -16.02 1.59
CA GLN A 180 -9.15 -17.10 1.84
C GLN A 180 -10.27 -17.07 0.79
N MET A 181 -9.88 -17.16 -0.48
CA MET A 181 -10.75 -17.09 -1.66
C MET A 181 -10.32 -18.13 -2.68
N ASP A 182 -11.28 -18.59 -3.47
CA ASP A 182 -11.05 -19.61 -4.49
C ASP A 182 -10.13 -19.11 -5.61
N ASP A 183 -9.42 -20.02 -6.26
CA ASP A 183 -8.67 -19.73 -7.47
C ASP A 183 -9.61 -19.21 -8.55
N THR A 184 -9.13 -18.27 -9.35
CA THR A 184 -9.87 -17.74 -10.51
C THR A 184 -11.28 -17.22 -10.18
N ALA A 185 -11.42 -16.55 -9.03
CA ALA A 185 -12.70 -16.04 -8.54
C ALA A 185 -13.09 -14.66 -9.13
N PHE A 186 -12.09 -13.86 -9.52
CA PHE A 186 -12.31 -12.45 -9.87
C PHE A 186 -11.97 -12.16 -11.32
N ASP A 187 -12.83 -11.35 -11.97
CA ASP A 187 -12.59 -10.81 -13.32
C ASP A 187 -11.61 -9.62 -13.27
N VAL A 188 -11.69 -8.82 -12.20
CA VAL A 188 -10.83 -7.66 -11.98
C VAL A 188 -10.33 -7.65 -10.54
N ILE A 189 -9.03 -7.36 -10.37
CA ILE A 189 -8.44 -7.04 -9.07
C ILE A 189 -7.91 -5.61 -9.14
N VAL A 190 -8.28 -4.79 -8.15
CA VAL A 190 -7.80 -3.43 -7.99
C VAL A 190 -6.96 -3.32 -6.74
N SER A 191 -5.81 -2.65 -6.84
CA SER A 191 -4.97 -2.34 -5.68
C SER A 191 -4.45 -0.92 -5.76
N MET A 192 -5.04 -0.05 -4.96
CA MET A 192 -4.68 1.36 -4.92
C MET A 192 -3.83 1.68 -3.69
N ASN A 193 -2.61 2.14 -3.93
CA ASN A 193 -1.66 2.51 -2.87
C ASN A 193 -1.40 1.41 -1.83
N GLY A 194 -1.54 0.13 -2.20
CA GLY A 194 -1.42 -1.02 -1.30
C GLY A 194 -0.03 -1.65 -1.28
N PHE A 195 0.52 -2.00 -2.43
CA PHE A 195 1.72 -2.84 -2.53
C PHE A 195 2.96 -2.28 -1.84
N HIS A 196 3.12 -0.97 -1.75
CA HIS A 196 4.23 -0.37 -1.00
C HIS A 196 4.12 -0.58 0.51
N ALA A 197 2.93 -0.88 1.03
CA ALA A 197 2.67 -1.11 2.45
C ALA A 197 2.73 -2.60 2.85
N PHE A 198 2.49 -3.53 1.91
CA PHE A 198 2.44 -4.96 2.23
C PHE A 198 3.77 -5.49 2.75
N PRO A 199 3.78 -6.25 3.85
CA PRO A 199 5.00 -6.84 4.40
C PRO A 199 5.60 -7.90 3.46
N ASN A 200 4.77 -8.75 2.86
CA ASN A 200 5.17 -9.79 1.91
C ASN A 200 4.57 -9.52 0.52
N LYS A 201 5.28 -8.71 -0.27
CA LYS A 201 4.83 -8.34 -1.62
C LYS A 201 4.81 -9.50 -2.60
N GLU A 202 5.72 -10.45 -2.42
CA GLU A 202 5.79 -11.65 -3.27
C GLU A 202 4.55 -12.52 -3.07
N ALA A 203 4.15 -12.74 -1.80
CA ALA A 203 2.91 -13.44 -1.49
C ALA A 203 1.70 -12.69 -2.05
N ALA A 204 1.64 -11.36 -1.91
CA ALA A 204 0.55 -10.55 -2.45
C ALA A 204 0.43 -10.66 -3.98
N PHE A 205 1.56 -10.62 -4.72
CA PHE A 205 1.54 -10.84 -6.18
C PHE A 205 1.09 -12.26 -6.55
N ARG A 206 1.55 -13.27 -5.81
CA ARG A 206 1.14 -14.67 -6.04
C ARG A 206 -0.35 -14.86 -5.79
N GLU A 207 -0.87 -14.36 -4.68
CA GLU A 207 -2.26 -14.52 -4.29
C GLU A 207 -3.21 -13.74 -5.21
N THR A 208 -2.92 -12.48 -5.53
CA THR A 208 -3.69 -11.71 -6.49
C THR A 208 -3.70 -12.37 -7.87
N TRP A 209 -2.58 -12.94 -8.30
CA TRP A 209 -2.54 -13.72 -9.54
C TRP A 209 -3.38 -15.00 -9.44
N ARG A 210 -3.33 -15.75 -8.32
CA ARG A 210 -4.06 -17.00 -8.11
C ARG A 210 -5.56 -16.80 -8.23
N VAL A 211 -6.10 -15.80 -7.51
CA VAL A 211 -7.56 -15.57 -7.47
C VAL A 211 -8.09 -14.83 -8.70
N LEU A 212 -7.23 -14.30 -9.56
CA LEU A 212 -7.62 -13.66 -10.82
C LEU A 212 -7.96 -14.70 -11.87
N LYS A 213 -9.08 -14.55 -12.57
CA LYS A 213 -9.49 -15.42 -13.70
C LYS A 213 -8.51 -15.33 -14.87
N PRO A 214 -8.43 -16.37 -15.73
CA PRO A 214 -7.83 -16.22 -17.06
C PRO A 214 -8.49 -15.07 -17.81
N GLU A 215 -7.69 -14.26 -18.53
CA GLU A 215 -8.12 -13.02 -19.20
C GLU A 215 -8.57 -11.90 -18.22
N GLY A 216 -8.54 -12.16 -16.92
CA GLY A 216 -8.85 -11.16 -15.89
C GLY A 216 -7.81 -10.05 -15.84
N LYS A 217 -8.20 -8.89 -15.31
CA LYS A 217 -7.34 -7.70 -15.22
C LYS A 217 -6.86 -7.46 -13.79
N PHE A 218 -5.55 -7.28 -13.62
CA PHE A 218 -4.96 -6.73 -12.40
C PHE A 218 -4.60 -5.26 -12.64
N ILE A 219 -5.24 -4.36 -11.90
CA ILE A 219 -5.12 -2.92 -12.04
C ILE A 219 -4.56 -2.37 -10.72
N ALA A 220 -3.44 -1.65 -10.76
CA ALA A 220 -2.84 -1.16 -9.53
C ALA A 220 -2.11 0.17 -9.71
N CYS A 221 -1.97 0.91 -8.61
CA CYS A 221 -1.02 2.01 -8.49
C CYS A 221 -0.35 1.99 -7.11
N PHE A 222 0.96 2.27 -7.09
CA PHE A 222 1.72 2.39 -5.84
C PHE A 222 3.10 3.01 -6.06
N TYR A 223 3.73 3.42 -4.97
CA TYR A 223 5.07 3.98 -4.95
C TYR A 223 6.12 3.01 -5.48
N ILE A 224 7.00 3.52 -6.34
CA ILE A 224 8.24 2.88 -6.78
C ILE A 224 9.46 3.72 -6.42
N LYS A 225 10.56 3.05 -6.06
CA LYS A 225 11.82 3.67 -5.68
C LYS A 225 12.64 4.10 -6.91
N GLY A 226 13.47 5.12 -6.72
CA GLY A 226 14.48 5.53 -7.69
C GLY A 226 14.04 6.61 -8.68
N LYS A 227 12.87 7.23 -8.44
CA LYS A 227 12.33 8.32 -9.28
C LYS A 227 12.61 9.71 -8.71
N SER A 228 12.59 9.85 -7.40
CA SER A 228 12.84 11.11 -6.69
C SER A 228 13.63 10.84 -5.42
N GLY A 229 14.84 11.36 -5.33
CA GLY A 229 15.68 11.19 -4.14
C GLY A 229 15.06 11.76 -2.87
N ILE A 230 14.24 12.82 -2.99
CA ILE A 230 13.50 13.41 -1.86
C ILE A 230 12.41 12.47 -1.39
N THR A 231 11.62 11.94 -2.33
CA THR A 231 10.55 10.98 -2.02
C THR A 231 11.14 9.71 -1.40
N ASP A 232 12.20 9.16 -1.98
CA ASP A 232 12.89 7.97 -1.48
C ASP A 232 13.43 8.17 -0.06
N TRP A 233 13.98 9.37 0.22
CA TRP A 233 14.47 9.72 1.55
C TRP A 233 13.31 9.82 2.57
N LEU A 234 12.19 10.47 2.19
CA LEU A 234 11.00 10.58 3.03
C LEU A 234 10.40 9.20 3.33
N VAL A 235 10.25 8.36 2.30
CA VAL A 235 9.77 6.98 2.44
C VAL A 235 10.68 6.19 3.38
N GLY A 236 11.99 6.19 3.15
CA GLY A 236 12.93 5.39 3.95
C GLY A 236 13.12 5.86 5.39
N ASN A 237 13.05 7.18 5.65
CA ASN A 237 13.39 7.75 6.95
C ASN A 237 12.18 8.15 7.82
N ILE A 238 11.04 8.43 7.21
CA ILE A 238 9.86 8.91 7.91
C ILE A 238 8.72 7.88 7.81
N PHE A 239 8.28 7.55 6.61
CA PHE A 239 7.04 6.78 6.42
C PHE A 239 7.21 5.29 6.74
N SER A 240 8.37 4.70 6.43
CA SER A 240 8.67 3.32 6.84
C SER A 240 8.75 3.17 8.36
N LYS A 241 9.27 4.20 9.07
CA LYS A 241 9.30 4.19 10.54
C LYS A 241 7.92 4.35 11.18
N LYS A 242 6.96 4.89 10.42
CA LYS A 242 5.55 5.01 10.83
C LYS A 242 4.72 3.78 10.44
N GLY A 243 5.29 2.82 9.74
CA GLY A 243 4.59 1.62 9.27
C GLY A 243 3.68 1.84 8.06
N TRP A 244 3.71 3.03 7.42
CA TRP A 244 2.90 3.31 6.23
C TRP A 244 3.50 2.70 4.97
N PHE A 245 4.80 2.48 4.96
CA PHE A 245 5.57 1.90 3.87
C PHE A 245 6.49 0.81 4.40
N THR A 246 6.47 -0.35 3.77
CA THR A 246 7.25 -1.51 4.20
C THR A 246 8.30 -1.86 3.16
N PRO A 247 9.61 -1.82 3.51
CA PRO A 247 10.64 -2.28 2.59
C PRO A 247 10.61 -3.82 2.42
N PRO A 248 11.21 -4.36 1.32
CA PRO A 248 11.91 -3.66 0.26
C PRO A 248 10.96 -2.99 -0.74
N PHE A 249 11.41 -1.87 -1.36
CA PHE A 249 10.65 -1.17 -2.39
C PHE A 249 11.19 -1.53 -3.77
N GLN A 250 10.28 -1.80 -4.71
CA GLN A 250 10.62 -2.09 -6.09
C GLN A 250 11.05 -0.81 -6.83
N THR A 251 12.04 -0.95 -7.70
CA THR A 251 12.29 0.00 -8.78
C THR A 251 11.33 -0.27 -9.94
N GLU A 252 11.23 0.66 -10.90
CA GLU A 252 10.45 0.44 -12.12
C GLU A 252 10.88 -0.85 -12.85
N GLU A 253 12.18 -1.06 -13.02
CA GLU A 253 12.73 -2.23 -13.70
C GLU A 253 12.34 -3.53 -12.97
N GLN A 254 12.50 -3.56 -11.65
CA GLN A 254 12.12 -4.72 -10.84
C GLN A 254 10.63 -5.04 -10.95
N LEU A 255 9.78 -4.00 -10.90
CA LEU A 255 8.34 -4.17 -11.01
C LEU A 255 7.95 -4.67 -12.41
N ARG A 256 8.48 -4.07 -13.48
CA ARG A 256 8.26 -4.55 -14.84
C ARG A 256 8.69 -6.02 -15.03
N ASN A 257 9.80 -6.40 -14.44
CA ASN A 257 10.29 -7.78 -14.48
C ASN A 257 9.37 -8.77 -13.74
N ILE A 258 8.76 -8.35 -12.63
CA ILE A 258 7.76 -9.16 -11.92
C ILE A 258 6.51 -9.31 -12.79
N LEU A 259 5.97 -8.21 -13.30
CA LEU A 259 4.75 -8.21 -14.09
C LEU A 259 4.91 -9.01 -15.39
N ASN A 260 6.03 -8.85 -16.10
CA ASN A 260 6.34 -9.60 -17.35
C ASN A 260 6.42 -11.12 -17.15
N ARG A 261 6.69 -11.58 -15.92
CA ARG A 261 6.71 -13.02 -15.63
C ARG A 261 5.32 -13.58 -15.30
N LEU A 262 4.41 -12.74 -14.84
CA LEU A 262 3.10 -13.14 -14.36
C LEU A 262 1.98 -12.92 -15.37
N TYR A 263 2.08 -11.88 -16.20
CA TYR A 263 1.00 -11.40 -17.05
C TYR A 263 1.41 -11.40 -18.52
N LYS A 264 0.44 -11.68 -19.41
CA LYS A 264 0.65 -11.76 -20.86
C LYS A 264 0.59 -10.41 -21.57
N ALA A 265 -0.14 -9.45 -21.01
CA ALA A 265 -0.24 -8.09 -21.53
C ALA A 265 -0.15 -7.10 -20.39
N ILE A 266 0.60 -6.01 -20.60
CA ILE A 266 0.89 -5.00 -19.58
C ILE A 266 0.82 -3.62 -20.21
N ASP A 267 -0.11 -2.81 -19.71
CA ASP A 267 -0.15 -1.37 -19.93
C ASP A 267 0.38 -0.69 -18.66
N PHE A 268 1.57 -0.06 -18.76
CA PHE A 268 2.34 0.39 -17.59
C PHE A 268 2.85 1.81 -17.76
N HIS A 269 2.53 2.64 -16.79
CA HIS A 269 2.87 4.06 -16.73
C HIS A 269 3.56 4.42 -15.42
N VAL A 270 4.30 5.52 -15.44
CA VAL A 270 4.92 6.13 -14.25
C VAL A 270 4.64 7.61 -14.27
N ASP A 271 4.15 8.13 -13.15
CA ASP A 271 3.99 9.55 -12.90
C ASP A 271 4.64 9.89 -11.56
N GLY A 272 5.65 10.76 -11.58
CA GLY A 272 6.49 11.03 -10.41
C GLY A 272 7.11 9.75 -9.85
N SER A 273 6.78 9.43 -8.61
CA SER A 273 7.23 8.21 -7.91
C SER A 273 6.13 7.14 -7.82
N ILE A 274 5.05 7.27 -8.57
CA ILE A 274 3.95 6.29 -8.62
C ILE A 274 4.00 5.54 -9.95
N ALA A 275 4.03 4.21 -9.90
CA ALA A 275 3.70 3.38 -11.03
C ALA A 275 2.21 3.06 -11.00
N TYR A 276 1.54 3.12 -12.17
CA TYR A 276 0.19 2.63 -12.34
C TYR A 276 0.08 1.80 -13.61
N PHE A 277 -0.73 0.76 -13.56
CA PHE A 277 -0.77 -0.22 -14.65
C PHE A 277 -2.06 -1.03 -14.68
N CYS A 278 -2.33 -1.61 -15.85
CA CYS A 278 -3.33 -2.65 -16.07
C CYS A 278 -2.64 -3.85 -16.72
N CYS A 279 -2.73 -5.02 -16.08
CA CYS A 279 -2.18 -6.27 -16.57
C CYS A 279 -3.28 -7.26 -16.87
N THR A 280 -3.13 -8.07 -17.93
CA THR A 280 -4.04 -9.19 -18.26
C THR A 280 -3.36 -10.52 -17.96
N LYS A 281 -4.04 -11.43 -17.22
CA LYS A 281 -3.56 -12.77 -16.88
C LYS A 281 -3.59 -13.73 -18.05
#